data_bef93269f93842f1c551e320516698d6
#
_entry.id   bef93269f93842f1c551e320516698d6
#
_cell.length_a   1.000
_cell.length_b   1.000
_cell.length_c   1.000
_cell.angle_alpha   90.00
_cell.angle_beta   90.00
_cell.angle_gamma   90.00
#
_symmetry.space_group_name_H-M   'P 1'
#
loop_
_entity.id
_entity.type
_entity.pdbx_description
1 polymer ?
#
loop_
_entity_poly.entity_id
_entity_poly.type
_entity_poly.pdbx_seq_one_letter_code
_entity_poly.pdbx_strand_id
1 'polypeptide(L)'
;MFEAIEDSAPALYEGAPGRFEATPWKRAAAPDGSDQGGGVMGMMQGRVFEKVGVHTSTVFGTFSPDFAKQVKGAAEDPRFWASGISLICHPRNPHVPAVHMNTRMIVTTESWFGGGADLNPTLDAQRTRAHPDAQLFHQRLKAACDGFDAGWYPKYEAWAEEYFWLPHRDEPRGVGGIFYDHHDSGDWARDFAFTQTVGETFRTVYPEIVARHIAKPWDAAAR
;
A
#
# COMPACT_ATOMS: atom_id res chain seq x y z
N MET A 1 12.02 7.09 -4.44
CA MET A 1 12.08 5.68 -4.88
C MET A 1 11.72 5.56 -6.36
N PHE A 2 10.48 5.75 -6.79
CA PHE A 2 10.03 5.54 -8.17
C PHE A 2 10.75 6.42 -9.20
N GLU A 3 10.91 7.71 -8.96
CA GLU A 3 11.68 8.62 -9.85
C GLU A 3 13.14 8.19 -10.01
N ALA A 4 13.77 7.69 -8.94
CA ALA A 4 15.13 7.16 -9.03
C ALA A 4 15.22 5.91 -9.92
N ILE A 5 14.20 5.06 -9.92
CA ILE A 5 14.10 3.91 -10.83
C ILE A 5 13.92 4.39 -12.28
N GLU A 6 13.07 5.39 -12.51
CA GLU A 6 12.90 6.02 -13.82
C GLU A 6 14.22 6.60 -14.36
N ASP A 7 15.00 7.27 -13.50
CA ASP A 7 16.28 7.87 -13.86
C ASP A 7 17.33 6.82 -14.23
N SER A 8 17.38 5.71 -13.51
CA SER A 8 18.35 4.63 -13.66
C SER A 8 17.92 3.53 -14.63
N ALA A 9 16.81 3.70 -15.34
CA ALA A 9 16.26 2.68 -16.21
C ALA A 9 17.21 2.28 -17.34
N PRO A 10 17.32 0.98 -17.69
CA PRO A 10 18.10 0.49 -18.82
C PRO A 10 17.67 1.10 -20.15
N ALA A 11 18.58 1.05 -21.14
CA ALA A 11 18.38 1.63 -22.48
C ALA A 11 17.18 1.03 -23.26
N LEU A 12 16.64 -0.12 -22.81
CA LEU A 12 15.45 -0.70 -23.42
C LEU A 12 14.16 0.12 -23.14
N TYR A 13 14.21 1.09 -22.20
CA TYR A 13 13.12 2.00 -21.91
C TYR A 13 13.33 3.33 -22.61
N GLU A 14 12.55 3.58 -23.65
CA GLU A 14 12.59 4.81 -24.41
C GLU A 14 11.79 5.94 -23.74
N GLY A 15 12.11 7.19 -24.07
CA GLY A 15 11.41 8.36 -23.59
C GLY A 15 12.02 9.00 -22.35
N ALA A 16 11.37 10.03 -21.87
CA ALA A 16 11.80 10.78 -20.69
C ALA A 16 11.44 10.03 -19.40
N PRO A 17 12.27 10.12 -18.34
CA PRO A 17 11.94 9.62 -17.02
C PRO A 17 10.68 10.29 -16.46
N GLY A 18 9.80 9.49 -15.86
CA GLY A 18 8.60 10.00 -15.20
C GLY A 18 8.92 10.87 -13.99
N ARG A 19 8.02 11.83 -13.73
CA ARG A 19 8.04 12.67 -12.52
C ARG A 19 6.65 12.73 -11.92
N PHE A 20 6.58 12.85 -10.60
CA PHE A 20 5.31 13.04 -9.92
C PHE A 20 4.74 14.43 -10.15
N GLU A 21 3.48 14.44 -10.53
CA GLU A 21 2.63 15.62 -10.49
C GLU A 21 1.82 15.57 -9.19
N ALA A 22 1.99 16.57 -8.35
CA ALA A 22 1.32 16.66 -7.06
C ALA A 22 0.11 17.59 -7.16
N THR A 23 -1.08 17.06 -6.91
CA THR A 23 -2.34 17.81 -6.90
C THR A 23 -2.89 17.84 -5.47
N PRO A 24 -2.80 18.97 -4.77
CA PRO A 24 -3.45 19.14 -3.48
C PRO A 24 -4.98 19.10 -3.64
N TRP A 25 -5.65 18.50 -2.68
CA TRP A 25 -7.12 18.48 -2.61
C TRP A 25 -7.60 18.72 -1.18
N LYS A 26 -8.79 19.28 -1.07
CA LYS A 26 -9.48 19.44 0.20
C LYS A 26 -10.79 18.68 0.19
N ARG A 27 -11.16 18.15 1.33
CA ARG A 27 -12.51 17.64 1.55
C ARG A 27 -13.51 18.78 1.51
N ALA A 28 -14.72 18.52 1.05
CA ALA A 28 -15.78 19.52 1.14
C ALA A 28 -15.96 19.97 2.59
N ALA A 29 -16.14 21.26 2.80
CA ALA A 29 -16.40 21.80 4.13
C ALA A 29 -17.67 21.16 4.74
N ALA A 30 -17.69 21.04 6.05
CA ALA A 30 -18.88 20.60 6.77
C ALA A 30 -20.03 21.62 6.60
N PRO A 31 -21.29 21.26 6.92
CA PRO A 31 -22.43 22.16 6.80
C PRO A 31 -22.28 23.48 7.58
N ASP A 32 -21.51 23.50 8.65
CA ASP A 32 -21.17 24.69 9.44
C ASP A 32 -19.97 25.49 8.86
N GLY A 33 -19.42 25.07 7.73
CA GLY A 33 -18.28 25.70 7.09
C GLY A 33 -16.91 25.27 7.62
N SER A 34 -16.85 24.36 8.60
CA SER A 34 -15.58 23.91 9.17
C SER A 34 -14.76 23.06 8.20
N ASP A 35 -13.43 23.16 8.30
CA ASP A 35 -12.48 22.37 7.53
C ASP A 35 -12.62 20.87 7.91
N GLN A 36 -12.49 20.00 6.94
CA GLN A 36 -12.51 18.56 7.10
C GLN A 36 -11.21 17.89 6.63
N GLY A 37 -10.15 18.68 6.44
CA GLY A 37 -8.84 18.20 5.99
C GLY A 37 -8.77 18.01 4.48
N GLY A 38 -7.79 17.21 4.07
CA GLY A 38 -7.49 16.96 2.66
C GLY A 38 -6.24 16.12 2.49
N GLY A 39 -5.55 16.34 1.38
CA GLY A 39 -4.34 15.58 1.10
C GLY A 39 -3.65 16.04 -0.19
N VAL A 40 -2.74 15.18 -0.65
CA VAL A 40 -2.04 15.36 -1.91
C VAL A 40 -2.17 14.07 -2.73
N MET A 41 -2.66 14.22 -3.95
CA MET A 41 -2.65 13.17 -4.95
C MET A 41 -1.37 13.32 -5.78
N GLY A 42 -0.42 12.41 -5.62
CA GLY A 42 0.77 12.31 -6.46
C GLY A 42 0.53 11.28 -7.55
N MET A 43 0.63 11.69 -8.81
CA MET A 43 0.51 10.80 -9.97
C MET A 43 1.78 10.87 -10.81
N MET A 44 2.24 9.73 -11.31
CA MET A 44 3.38 9.65 -12.22
C MET A 44 3.09 8.66 -13.35
N GLN A 45 3.45 9.04 -14.56
CA GLN A 45 3.63 8.17 -15.71
C GLN A 45 5.04 8.37 -16.24
N GLY A 46 5.69 7.29 -16.64
CA GLY A 46 7.07 7.35 -17.11
C GLY A 46 7.39 6.25 -18.10
N ARG A 47 8.69 6.11 -18.37
CA ARG A 47 9.18 5.09 -19.28
C ARG A 47 9.20 3.69 -18.66
N VAL A 48 9.39 3.57 -17.33
CA VAL A 48 9.38 2.29 -16.60
C VAL A 48 7.99 1.97 -16.10
N PHE A 49 7.32 2.97 -15.54
CA PHE A 49 6.01 2.80 -14.93
C PHE A 49 4.91 3.38 -15.82
N GLU A 50 3.92 2.55 -16.12
CA GLU A 50 2.72 2.99 -16.82
C GLU A 50 1.90 3.94 -15.95
N LYS A 51 1.82 3.63 -14.66
CA LYS A 51 1.08 4.42 -13.68
C LYS A 51 1.61 4.17 -12.28
N VAL A 52 1.90 5.25 -11.58
CA VAL A 52 2.14 5.23 -10.14
C VAL A 52 1.26 6.28 -9.49
N GLY A 53 0.48 5.88 -8.49
CA GLY A 53 -0.23 6.78 -7.61
C GLY A 53 0.36 6.72 -6.20
N VAL A 54 0.72 7.86 -5.62
CA VAL A 54 1.12 7.98 -4.22
C VAL A 54 0.30 9.10 -3.60
N HIS A 55 -0.55 8.75 -2.67
CA HIS A 55 -1.52 9.67 -2.08
C HIS A 55 -1.33 9.75 -0.58
N THR A 56 -1.24 10.96 -0.07
CA THR A 56 -1.26 11.23 1.37
C THR A 56 -2.52 12.00 1.73
N SER A 57 -3.08 11.71 2.89
CA SER A 57 -4.24 12.43 3.37
C SER A 57 -4.24 12.54 4.88
N THR A 58 -4.79 13.66 5.37
CA THR A 58 -5.21 13.84 6.75
C THR A 58 -6.61 14.42 6.71
N VAL A 59 -7.58 13.63 7.16
CA VAL A 59 -8.99 13.99 7.12
C VAL A 59 -9.62 13.81 8.50
N PHE A 60 -10.57 14.66 8.80
CA PHE A 60 -11.28 14.65 10.06
C PHE A 60 -12.71 15.14 9.87
N GLY A 61 -13.55 14.97 10.86
CA GLY A 61 -14.94 15.38 10.80
C GLY A 61 -15.83 14.55 11.69
N THR A 62 -17.10 14.43 11.30
CA THR A 62 -18.14 13.70 12.02
C THR A 62 -18.76 12.67 11.08
N PHE A 63 -18.84 11.42 11.51
CA PHE A 63 -19.56 10.39 10.77
C PHE A 63 -21.07 10.63 10.80
N SER A 64 -21.76 10.15 9.76
CA SER A 64 -23.22 10.06 9.83
C SER A 64 -23.65 9.10 10.95
N PRO A 65 -24.86 9.28 11.55
CA PRO A 65 -25.30 8.43 12.66
C PRO A 65 -25.30 6.92 12.35
N ASP A 66 -25.60 6.54 11.11
CA ASP A 66 -25.63 5.13 10.72
C ASP A 66 -24.22 4.58 10.47
N PHE A 67 -23.31 5.38 9.96
CA PHE A 67 -21.92 4.95 9.76
C PHE A 67 -21.16 4.91 11.08
N ALA A 68 -21.43 5.83 12.01
CA ALA A 68 -20.81 5.84 13.34
C ALA A 68 -21.04 4.53 14.12
N LYS A 69 -22.20 3.88 13.95
CA LYS A 69 -22.51 2.59 14.57
C LYS A 69 -21.60 1.44 14.08
N GLN A 70 -20.97 1.59 12.94
CA GLN A 70 -20.12 0.57 12.29
C GLN A 70 -18.63 0.77 12.56
N VAL A 71 -18.26 1.92 13.13
CA VAL A 71 -16.87 2.28 13.38
C VAL A 71 -16.56 2.17 14.87
N LYS A 72 -15.50 1.45 15.20
CA LYS A 72 -15.03 1.29 16.59
C LYS A 72 -14.87 2.67 17.25
N GLY A 73 -15.42 2.83 18.47
CA GLY A 73 -15.34 4.06 19.25
C GLY A 73 -16.16 5.26 18.72
N ALA A 74 -16.86 5.15 17.58
CA ALA A 74 -17.61 6.28 17.01
C ALA A 74 -19.10 6.33 17.41
N ALA A 75 -19.62 5.28 18.06
CA ALA A 75 -21.04 5.23 18.46
C ALA A 75 -21.40 6.25 19.55
N GLU A 76 -20.48 6.56 20.46
CA GLU A 76 -20.67 7.52 21.55
C GLU A 76 -20.31 8.95 21.13
N ASP A 77 -19.20 9.09 20.38
CA ASP A 77 -18.76 10.35 19.80
C ASP A 77 -18.40 10.10 18.32
N PRO A 78 -19.19 10.60 17.36
CA PRO A 78 -19.01 10.32 15.95
C PRO A 78 -17.85 11.10 15.32
N ARG A 79 -17.09 11.90 16.06
CA ARG A 79 -15.93 12.61 15.55
C ARG A 79 -14.81 11.62 15.23
N PHE A 80 -14.08 11.92 14.17
CA PHE A 80 -12.93 11.13 13.77
C PHE A 80 -11.78 11.99 13.24
N TRP A 81 -10.59 11.44 13.30
CA TRP A 81 -9.41 11.88 12.60
C TRP A 81 -8.72 10.68 11.97
N ALA A 82 -8.25 10.83 10.74
CA ALA A 82 -7.54 9.76 10.05
C ALA A 82 -6.41 10.35 9.20
N SER A 83 -5.24 9.72 9.23
CA SER A 83 -4.12 10.10 8.36
C SER A 83 -3.45 8.85 7.81
N GLY A 84 -2.93 8.95 6.60
CA GLY A 84 -2.25 7.84 5.98
C GLY A 84 -1.64 8.14 4.64
N ILE A 85 -0.93 7.14 4.13
CA ILE A 85 -0.40 7.06 2.78
C ILE A 85 -0.95 5.82 2.08
N SER A 86 -1.25 5.94 0.80
CA SER A 86 -1.64 4.83 -0.06
C SER A 86 -0.89 4.93 -1.37
N LEU A 87 -0.40 3.81 -1.87
CA LEU A 87 0.24 3.78 -3.18
C LEU A 87 -0.18 2.55 -4.00
N ILE A 88 -0.14 2.74 -5.30
CA ILE A 88 -0.29 1.70 -6.31
C ILE A 88 0.75 1.93 -7.40
N CYS A 89 1.36 0.87 -7.90
CA CYS A 89 2.33 0.93 -8.98
C CYS A 89 2.07 -0.15 -10.01
N HIS A 90 1.92 0.27 -11.27
CA HIS A 90 1.80 -0.58 -12.45
C HIS A 90 3.00 -0.38 -13.37
N PRO A 91 3.94 -1.35 -13.42
CA PRO A 91 5.06 -1.30 -14.35
C PRO A 91 4.64 -1.59 -15.79
N ARG A 92 5.43 -1.09 -16.77
CA ARG A 92 5.25 -1.44 -18.20
C ARG A 92 5.76 -2.83 -18.51
N ASN A 93 6.87 -3.21 -17.87
CA ASN A 93 7.48 -4.53 -18.06
C ASN A 93 6.69 -5.59 -17.29
N PRO A 94 6.08 -6.59 -17.95
CA PRO A 94 5.28 -7.61 -17.29
C PRO A 94 6.07 -8.55 -16.37
N HIS A 95 7.41 -8.57 -16.49
CA HIS A 95 8.26 -9.29 -15.56
C HIS A 95 8.38 -8.61 -14.18
N VAL A 96 8.08 -7.32 -14.10
CA VAL A 96 8.06 -6.56 -12.85
C VAL A 96 6.65 -6.61 -12.28
N PRO A 97 6.44 -7.15 -11.08
CA PRO A 97 5.10 -7.24 -10.51
C PRO A 97 4.53 -5.86 -10.15
N ALA A 98 3.23 -5.71 -10.31
CA ALA A 98 2.49 -4.60 -9.74
C ALA A 98 2.45 -4.72 -8.22
N VAL A 99 2.21 -3.61 -7.52
CA VAL A 99 2.29 -3.58 -6.06
C VAL A 99 1.34 -2.52 -5.49
N HIS A 100 0.80 -2.81 -4.32
CA HIS A 100 0.02 -1.88 -3.51
C HIS A 100 0.60 -1.81 -2.12
N MET A 101 0.49 -0.66 -1.49
CA MET A 101 0.83 -0.48 -0.07
C MET A 101 -0.02 0.65 0.50
N ASN A 102 -0.45 0.49 1.73
CA ASN A 102 -0.99 1.60 2.51
C ASN A 102 -0.60 1.46 3.97
N THR A 103 -0.54 2.60 4.65
CA THR A 103 -0.51 2.68 6.11
C THR A 103 -1.41 3.81 6.56
N ARG A 104 -2.11 3.62 7.66
CA ARG A 104 -3.03 4.60 8.21
C ARG A 104 -3.10 4.56 9.73
N MET A 105 -3.46 5.68 10.31
CA MET A 105 -3.91 5.80 11.70
C MET A 105 -5.31 6.38 11.70
N ILE A 106 -6.19 5.82 12.55
CA ILE A 106 -7.56 6.28 12.74
C ILE A 106 -7.75 6.55 14.23
N VAL A 107 -8.41 7.66 14.54
CA VAL A 107 -8.73 8.11 15.89
C VAL A 107 -10.22 8.43 15.93
N THR A 108 -10.89 7.86 16.92
CA THR A 108 -12.25 8.17 17.37
C THR A 108 -12.19 8.43 18.88
N THR A 109 -13.05 7.88 19.72
CA THR A 109 -12.80 7.74 21.17
C THR A 109 -11.72 6.70 21.47
N GLU A 110 -11.40 5.88 20.47
CA GLU A 110 -10.29 4.93 20.46
C GLU A 110 -9.32 5.28 19.33
N SER A 111 -8.15 4.65 19.28
CA SER A 111 -7.23 4.81 18.17
C SER A 111 -6.60 3.49 17.77
N TRP A 112 -6.28 3.35 16.50
CA TRP A 112 -5.63 2.16 15.96
C TRP A 112 -4.88 2.44 14.67
N PHE A 113 -4.01 1.53 14.31
CA PHE A 113 -3.31 1.53 13.04
C PHE A 113 -3.90 0.48 12.10
N GLY A 114 -3.76 0.75 10.81
CA GLY A 114 -4.06 -0.19 9.74
C GLY A 114 -3.07 -0.04 8.60
N GLY A 115 -2.98 -1.06 7.79
CA GLY A 115 -2.09 -1.01 6.64
C GLY A 115 -1.89 -2.38 6.00
N GLY A 116 -0.95 -2.41 5.08
CA GLY A 116 -0.55 -3.62 4.41
C GLY A 116 0.20 -3.34 3.12
N ALA A 117 0.73 -4.39 2.56
CA ALA A 117 1.36 -4.39 1.25
C ALA A 117 1.15 -5.75 0.59
N ASP A 118 0.86 -5.75 -0.72
CA ASP A 118 0.71 -6.95 -1.51
C ASP A 118 1.41 -6.86 -2.86
N LEU A 119 1.88 -8.01 -3.35
CA LEU A 119 2.63 -8.16 -4.59
C LEU A 119 1.77 -8.87 -5.64
N ASN A 120 1.65 -8.27 -6.83
CA ASN A 120 0.74 -8.72 -7.88
C ASN A 120 1.49 -8.95 -9.20
N PRO A 121 2.10 -10.13 -9.39
CA PRO A 121 2.69 -10.50 -10.69
C PRO A 121 1.62 -10.58 -11.77
N THR A 122 1.98 -10.12 -12.98
CA THR A 122 1.12 -10.22 -14.18
C THR A 122 1.33 -11.51 -14.96
N LEU A 123 2.53 -12.10 -14.90
CA LEU A 123 2.84 -13.36 -15.56
C LEU A 123 2.44 -14.55 -14.69
N ASP A 124 1.68 -15.50 -15.24
CA ASP A 124 1.21 -16.68 -14.52
C ASP A 124 2.33 -17.48 -13.85
N ALA A 125 3.47 -17.61 -14.51
CA ALA A 125 4.64 -18.29 -13.95
C ALA A 125 5.19 -17.66 -12.66
N GLN A 126 4.88 -16.39 -12.42
CA GLN A 126 5.29 -15.66 -11.22
C GLN A 126 4.19 -15.62 -10.13
N ARG A 127 2.96 -16.04 -10.47
CA ARG A 127 1.79 -16.02 -9.57
C ARG A 127 1.79 -17.21 -8.61
N THR A 128 2.90 -17.43 -7.95
CA THR A 128 3.06 -18.50 -6.97
C THR A 128 3.91 -18.06 -5.80
N ARG A 129 3.58 -18.53 -4.61
CA ARG A 129 4.34 -18.31 -3.38
C ARG A 129 5.77 -18.91 -3.45
N ALA A 130 6.01 -19.86 -4.33
CA ALA A 130 7.32 -20.44 -4.56
C ALA A 130 8.23 -19.54 -5.43
N HIS A 131 7.68 -18.51 -6.11
CA HIS A 131 8.50 -17.59 -6.91
C HIS A 131 9.48 -16.81 -6.02
N PRO A 132 10.75 -16.63 -6.44
CA PRO A 132 11.76 -15.94 -5.63
C PRO A 132 11.39 -14.52 -5.18
N ASP A 133 10.60 -13.78 -5.98
CA ASP A 133 10.14 -12.44 -5.59
C ASP A 133 9.07 -12.50 -4.51
N ALA A 134 8.14 -13.46 -4.60
CA ALA A 134 7.15 -13.69 -3.56
C ALA A 134 7.85 -14.10 -2.23
N GLN A 135 8.82 -15.01 -2.31
CA GLN A 135 9.60 -15.43 -1.15
C GLN A 135 10.35 -14.25 -0.51
N LEU A 136 11.04 -13.44 -1.32
CA LEU A 136 11.73 -12.24 -0.82
C LEU A 136 10.76 -11.26 -0.15
N PHE A 137 9.64 -10.95 -0.81
CA PHE A 137 8.65 -9.99 -0.31
C PHE A 137 8.09 -10.44 1.05
N HIS A 138 7.67 -11.71 1.13
CA HIS A 138 7.16 -12.30 2.37
C HIS A 138 8.23 -12.40 3.46
N GLN A 139 9.46 -12.76 3.12
CA GLN A 139 10.57 -12.82 4.08
C GLN A 139 10.84 -11.45 4.71
N ARG A 140 10.83 -10.38 3.91
CA ARG A 140 11.07 -9.01 4.40
C ARG A 140 9.92 -8.53 5.29
N LEU A 141 8.66 -8.78 4.89
CA LEU A 141 7.50 -8.44 5.71
C LEU A 141 7.43 -9.26 7.00
N LYS A 142 7.81 -10.55 6.92
CA LYS A 142 7.92 -11.39 8.11
C LYS A 142 8.96 -10.83 9.08
N ALA A 143 10.15 -10.49 8.60
CA ALA A 143 11.20 -9.91 9.44
C ALA A 143 10.75 -8.58 10.08
N ALA A 144 9.99 -7.74 9.36
CA ALA A 144 9.40 -6.53 9.89
C ALA A 144 8.43 -6.80 11.05
N CYS A 145 7.55 -7.80 10.91
CA CYS A 145 6.62 -8.20 11.96
C CYS A 145 7.36 -8.84 13.15
N ASP A 146 8.26 -9.78 12.89
CA ASP A 146 9.02 -10.52 13.91
C ASP A 146 9.88 -9.59 14.79
N GLY A 147 10.30 -8.45 14.26
CA GLY A 147 11.00 -7.41 15.03
C GLY A 147 10.16 -6.81 16.17
N PHE A 148 8.84 -6.99 16.12
CA PHE A 148 7.88 -6.56 17.13
C PHE A 148 7.23 -7.74 17.85
N ASP A 149 6.64 -8.67 17.07
CA ASP A 149 5.96 -9.85 17.61
C ASP A 149 5.91 -10.97 16.56
N ALA A 150 6.39 -12.16 16.91
CA ALA A 150 6.43 -13.30 16.01
C ALA A 150 5.02 -13.81 15.59
N GLY A 151 3.98 -13.49 16.35
CA GLY A 151 2.59 -13.83 16.03
C GLY A 151 1.94 -12.89 15.03
N TRP A 152 2.51 -11.70 14.76
CA TRP A 152 1.86 -10.73 13.87
C TRP A 152 1.94 -11.14 12.41
N TYR A 153 3.07 -11.64 11.94
CA TYR A 153 3.19 -12.03 10.55
C TYR A 153 2.17 -13.11 10.14
N PRO A 154 2.06 -14.28 10.81
CA PRO A 154 1.08 -15.30 10.41
C PRO A 154 -0.37 -14.78 10.48
N LYS A 155 -0.68 -13.93 11.46
CA LYS A 155 -2.00 -13.29 11.58
C LYS A 155 -2.31 -12.38 10.39
N TYR A 156 -1.37 -11.49 10.03
CA TYR A 156 -1.58 -10.49 9.00
C TYR A 156 -1.43 -11.05 7.58
N GLU A 157 -0.64 -12.10 7.40
CA GLU A 157 -0.57 -12.86 6.17
C GLU A 157 -1.91 -13.56 5.88
N ALA A 158 -2.45 -14.31 6.85
CA ALA A 158 -3.74 -14.97 6.71
C ALA A 158 -4.87 -13.97 6.44
N TRP A 159 -4.84 -12.82 7.09
CA TRP A 159 -5.82 -11.75 6.84
C TRP A 159 -5.66 -11.14 5.45
N ALA A 160 -4.44 -11.00 4.94
CA ALA A 160 -4.19 -10.54 3.57
C ALA A 160 -4.75 -11.52 2.52
N GLU A 161 -4.63 -12.83 2.74
CA GLU A 161 -5.21 -13.85 1.85
C GLU A 161 -6.74 -13.72 1.75
N GLU A 162 -7.41 -13.51 2.88
CA GLU A 162 -8.86 -13.28 2.92
C GLU A 162 -9.24 -11.92 2.29
N TYR A 163 -8.56 -10.84 2.69
CA TYR A 163 -8.90 -9.47 2.28
C TYR A 163 -8.70 -9.24 0.78
N PHE A 164 -7.67 -9.84 0.18
CA PHE A 164 -7.33 -9.68 -1.24
C PHE A 164 -7.90 -10.79 -2.12
N TRP A 165 -8.73 -11.67 -1.59
CA TRP A 165 -9.46 -12.65 -2.40
C TRP A 165 -10.41 -11.99 -3.38
N LEU A 166 -10.46 -12.48 -4.61
CA LEU A 166 -11.33 -12.00 -5.67
C LEU A 166 -12.50 -12.97 -5.88
N PRO A 167 -13.65 -12.80 -5.19
CA PRO A 167 -14.75 -13.78 -5.22
C PRO A 167 -15.30 -14.03 -6.64
N HIS A 168 -15.31 -13.01 -7.49
CA HIS A 168 -15.82 -13.10 -8.86
C HIS A 168 -14.90 -13.86 -9.81
N ARG A 169 -13.66 -14.14 -9.40
CA ARG A 169 -12.66 -14.90 -10.17
C ARG A 169 -12.24 -16.18 -9.47
N ASP A 170 -12.67 -16.38 -8.22
CA ASP A 170 -12.30 -17.50 -7.37
C ASP A 170 -10.77 -17.69 -7.26
N GLU A 171 -10.04 -16.57 -7.10
CA GLU A 171 -8.57 -16.56 -7.02
C GLU A 171 -8.05 -15.46 -6.09
N PRO A 172 -6.83 -15.59 -5.54
CA PRO A 172 -6.16 -14.49 -4.85
C PRO A 172 -5.75 -13.39 -5.85
N ARG A 173 -5.79 -12.13 -5.42
CA ARG A 173 -5.40 -10.97 -6.24
C ARG A 173 -3.93 -11.01 -6.70
N GLY A 174 -3.08 -11.71 -6.03
CA GLY A 174 -1.65 -11.81 -6.35
C GLY A 174 -1.01 -12.93 -5.56
N VAL A 175 0.20 -12.69 -5.08
CA VAL A 175 0.93 -13.65 -4.24
C VAL A 175 0.86 -13.30 -2.75
N GLY A 176 -0.04 -12.37 -2.38
CA GLY A 176 -0.26 -11.95 -1.01
C GLY A 176 0.77 -10.94 -0.51
N GLY A 177 0.89 -10.88 0.78
CA GLY A 177 1.70 -9.95 1.57
C GLY A 177 1.21 -9.93 3.00
N ILE A 178 0.96 -8.77 3.57
CA ILE A 178 0.31 -8.58 4.86
C ILE A 178 -0.84 -7.58 4.75
N PHE A 179 -1.85 -7.78 5.58
CA PHE A 179 -2.90 -6.81 5.83
C PHE A 179 -3.24 -6.80 7.32
N TYR A 180 -3.38 -5.61 7.89
CA TYR A 180 -3.82 -5.41 9.26
C TYR A 180 -4.73 -4.21 9.38
N ASP A 181 -5.69 -4.30 10.26
CA ASP A 181 -6.57 -3.21 10.67
C ASP A 181 -6.88 -3.34 12.17
N HIS A 182 -7.41 -2.29 12.76
CA HIS A 182 -7.65 -2.25 14.20
C HIS A 182 -6.44 -2.71 15.04
N HIS A 183 -5.23 -2.44 14.55
CA HIS A 183 -4.01 -2.78 15.24
C HIS A 183 -3.78 -1.81 16.40
N ASP A 184 -3.88 -2.37 17.59
CA ASP A 184 -3.72 -1.69 18.86
C ASP A 184 -3.19 -2.72 19.87
N SER A 185 -1.91 -2.63 20.19
CA SER A 185 -1.24 -3.51 21.16
C SER A 185 -1.30 -2.97 22.60
N GLY A 186 -1.91 -1.79 22.78
CA GLY A 186 -1.85 -1.03 24.02
C GLY A 186 -0.59 -0.17 24.20
N ASP A 187 0.33 -0.21 23.23
CA ASP A 187 1.52 0.65 23.17
C ASP A 187 1.53 1.43 21.85
N TRP A 188 1.01 2.64 21.86
CA TRP A 188 0.89 3.49 20.69
C TRP A 188 2.25 3.73 19.99
N ALA A 189 3.31 3.94 20.73
CA ALA A 189 4.64 4.22 20.16
C ALA A 189 5.20 3.00 19.44
N ARG A 190 4.98 1.80 19.98
CA ARG A 190 5.35 0.52 19.39
C ARG A 190 4.55 0.26 18.11
N ASP A 191 3.25 0.51 18.12
CA ASP A 191 2.37 0.30 16.98
C ASP A 191 2.66 1.30 15.84
N PHE A 192 3.00 2.54 16.19
CA PHE A 192 3.46 3.53 15.23
C PHE A 192 4.79 3.12 14.60
N ALA A 193 5.76 2.68 15.40
CA ALA A 193 7.05 2.20 14.91
C ALA A 193 6.91 0.97 14.00
N PHE A 194 6.00 0.04 14.33
CA PHE A 194 5.65 -1.08 13.46
C PHE A 194 5.10 -0.60 12.13
N THR A 195 4.12 0.29 12.14
CA THR A 195 3.50 0.85 10.94
C THR A 195 4.51 1.58 10.05
N GLN A 196 5.44 2.34 10.64
CA GLN A 196 6.57 2.93 9.92
C GLN A 196 7.49 1.87 9.31
N THR A 197 7.81 0.81 10.08
CA THR A 197 8.66 -0.30 9.63
C THR A 197 8.06 -1.03 8.42
N VAL A 198 6.74 -1.20 8.36
CA VAL A 198 6.06 -1.77 7.18
C VAL A 198 6.30 -0.89 5.94
N GLY A 199 6.14 0.42 6.06
CA GLY A 199 6.40 1.37 4.97
C GLY A 199 7.86 1.37 4.51
N GLU A 200 8.81 1.36 5.44
CA GLU A 200 10.25 1.32 5.13
C GLU A 200 10.67 -0.03 4.51
N THR A 201 10.09 -1.13 4.98
CA THR A 201 10.31 -2.46 4.39
C THR A 201 9.86 -2.47 2.94
N PHE A 202 8.68 -1.94 2.66
CA PHE A 202 8.19 -1.79 1.30
C PHE A 202 9.14 -0.94 0.44
N ARG A 203 9.58 0.21 0.96
CA ARG A 203 10.48 1.15 0.28
C ARG A 203 11.82 0.51 -0.12
N THR A 204 12.25 -0.53 0.57
CA THR A 204 13.52 -1.24 0.31
C THR A 204 13.31 -2.49 -0.54
N VAL A 205 12.29 -3.30 -0.27
CA VAL A 205 12.09 -4.59 -0.95
C VAL A 205 11.60 -4.44 -2.38
N TYR A 206 10.72 -3.47 -2.66
CA TYR A 206 10.18 -3.33 -4.00
C TYR A 206 11.23 -2.92 -5.04
N PRO A 207 12.11 -1.94 -4.81
CA PRO A 207 13.22 -1.66 -5.74
C PRO A 207 14.15 -2.86 -5.96
N GLU A 208 14.38 -3.70 -4.95
CA GLU A 208 15.17 -4.93 -5.10
C GLU A 208 14.49 -5.90 -6.08
N ILE A 209 13.17 -6.06 -5.98
CA ILE A 209 12.38 -6.87 -6.93
C ILE A 209 12.43 -6.26 -8.34
N VAL A 210 12.22 -4.95 -8.47
CA VAL A 210 12.30 -4.25 -9.75
C VAL A 210 13.65 -4.47 -10.41
N ALA A 211 14.75 -4.34 -9.67
CA ALA A 211 16.11 -4.49 -10.18
C ALA A 211 16.38 -5.88 -10.77
N ARG A 212 15.72 -6.94 -10.28
CA ARG A 212 15.87 -8.30 -10.82
C ARG A 212 15.29 -8.48 -12.21
N HIS A 213 14.34 -7.62 -12.59
CA HIS A 213 13.52 -7.80 -13.79
C HIS A 213 13.57 -6.64 -14.76
N ILE A 214 13.92 -5.45 -14.32
CA ILE A 214 13.86 -4.22 -15.13
C ILE A 214 14.63 -4.31 -16.45
N ALA A 215 15.70 -5.09 -16.50
CA ALA A 215 16.50 -5.28 -17.71
C ALA A 215 16.04 -6.43 -18.62
N LYS A 216 15.00 -7.18 -18.24
CA LYS A 216 14.47 -8.26 -19.08
C LYS A 216 13.67 -7.69 -20.25
N PRO A 217 13.98 -8.10 -21.49
CA PRO A 217 13.18 -7.68 -22.63
C PRO A 217 11.78 -8.33 -22.59
N TRP A 218 10.81 -7.64 -23.12
CA TRP A 218 9.42 -8.13 -23.29
C TRP A 218 8.86 -7.63 -24.60
N ASP A 219 7.81 -8.27 -25.08
CA ASP A 219 7.01 -7.85 -26.23
C ASP A 219 5.55 -7.58 -25.84
N ALA A 220 4.77 -7.09 -26.79
CA ALA A 220 3.37 -6.78 -26.56
C ALA A 220 2.50 -8.03 -26.26
N ALA A 221 2.97 -9.23 -26.65
CA ALA A 221 2.25 -10.48 -26.39
C ALA A 221 2.48 -10.99 -24.94
N ALA A 222 3.56 -10.54 -24.29
CA ALA A 222 3.84 -10.87 -22.90
C ALA A 222 3.07 -10.00 -21.90
N ARG A 223 2.30 -9.01 -22.40
CA ARG A 223 1.53 -8.03 -21.61
C ARG A 223 0.04 -8.29 -21.76
#